data_564e8158f0c857e425d6f42b19fad0bf
#
_entry.id   564e8158f0c857e425d6f42b19fad0bf
#
_cell.length_a   1.000
_cell.length_b   1.000
_cell.length_c   1.000
_cell.angle_alpha   90.00
_cell.angle_beta   90.00
_cell.angle_gamma   90.00
#
_symmetry.space_group_name_H-M   'P 1'
#
loop_
_entity.id
_entity.type
_entity.pdbx_description
1 polymer ?
#
loop_
_entity_poly.entity_id
_entity_poly.type
_entity_poly.pdbx_seq_one_letter_code
_entity_poly.pdbx_strand_id
1 'polypeptide(L)'
;MKRILFFLSVLVLVNFAQNKKEDENLIENLLKQNGKLFPLVLENPQKYRVQIIYTKIDKTKGWGAKLSTYKYRVDAKKYFYPASTVKLPAALLTLEKLNQLSIKGLTKETPLRIDSAYSGQTKVEYDSSSQNKLPSLANYIKKIFLVSDNDAFNRLYEFLGQQAINEKLWRKEYLSALINHRLNGGLTKEENRFTNPFAFYSKGKIIYEQPLTFNHAQYQNAVEDLRQGKGVVEGDSIHAYPKDFTFSNFFALEEQHEMLKSLFFPNSVTKEKGFLHTKEDIAFLKKYMSMLPRESEFNEYHNYKHYQDSYTKIFLYGDTKDTIPDYLKIYNKSGMAYGYLIDNAYIVDSKNKVEFLLSAVIYVNEDEIFNDDKYEYDEIGLPFLANLGRVIYGYELERRNSK
;
A
#
# COMPACT_ATOMS: atom_id res chain seq x y z
N MET A 1 -38.40 -11.69 45.11
CA MET A 1 -37.82 -10.59 44.31
C MET A 1 -36.29 -10.72 44.10
N LYS A 2 -35.46 -11.17 45.04
CA LYS A 2 -33.98 -11.24 44.84
C LYS A 2 -33.49 -12.28 43.79
N ARG A 3 -34.23 -13.38 43.49
CA ARG A 3 -33.83 -14.40 42.52
C ARG A 3 -34.05 -13.99 41.04
N ILE A 4 -35.02 -13.09 40.78
CA ILE A 4 -35.32 -12.60 39.42
C ILE A 4 -34.26 -11.58 38.94
N LEU A 5 -33.75 -10.74 39.85
CA LEU A 5 -32.68 -9.78 39.53
C LEU A 5 -31.32 -10.48 39.20
N PHE A 6 -31.03 -11.62 39.82
CA PHE A 6 -29.80 -12.36 39.55
C PHE A 6 -29.84 -13.02 38.16
N PHE A 7 -30.99 -13.54 37.72
CA PHE A 7 -31.13 -14.11 36.38
C PHE A 7 -31.04 -13.04 35.26
N LEU A 8 -31.63 -11.85 35.51
CA LEU A 8 -31.51 -10.76 34.52
C LEU A 8 -30.07 -10.23 34.39
N SER A 9 -29.32 -10.11 35.49
CA SER A 9 -27.93 -9.66 35.46
C SER A 9 -26.99 -10.68 34.78
N VAL A 10 -27.24 -11.98 34.96
CA VAL A 10 -26.49 -13.04 34.28
C VAL A 10 -26.81 -13.07 32.78
N LEU A 11 -28.07 -12.93 32.37
CA LEU A 11 -28.47 -12.86 30.96
C LEU A 11 -27.89 -11.63 30.26
N VAL A 12 -27.85 -10.47 30.89
CA VAL A 12 -27.24 -9.25 30.36
C VAL A 12 -25.72 -9.43 30.23
N LEU A 13 -25.06 -10.03 31.21
CA LEU A 13 -23.61 -10.29 31.15
C LEU A 13 -23.27 -11.32 30.10
N VAL A 14 -24.06 -12.38 29.90
CA VAL A 14 -23.87 -13.38 28.85
C VAL A 14 -24.06 -12.77 27.46
N ASN A 15 -25.11 -11.97 27.26
CA ASN A 15 -25.33 -11.26 25.99
C ASN A 15 -24.22 -10.23 25.71
N PHE A 16 -23.71 -9.51 26.71
CA PHE A 16 -22.58 -8.59 26.55
C PHE A 16 -21.29 -9.33 26.21
N ALA A 17 -21.02 -10.48 26.85
CA ALA A 17 -19.86 -11.30 26.56
C ALA A 17 -19.93 -11.96 25.17
N GLN A 18 -21.12 -12.39 24.77
CA GLN A 18 -21.38 -13.00 23.46
C GLN A 18 -21.24 -11.96 22.32
N ASN A 19 -21.85 -10.78 22.49
CA ASN A 19 -21.69 -9.68 21.55
C ASN A 19 -20.23 -9.19 21.44
N LYS A 20 -19.49 -9.17 22.57
CA LYS A 20 -18.08 -8.79 22.57
C LYS A 20 -17.21 -9.83 21.84
N LYS A 21 -17.51 -11.13 22.02
CA LYS A 21 -16.79 -12.22 21.34
C LYS A 21 -17.13 -12.32 19.86
N GLU A 22 -18.38 -12.00 19.47
CA GLU A 22 -18.78 -11.87 18.07
C GLU A 22 -18.06 -10.68 17.38
N ASP A 23 -17.89 -9.57 18.07
CA ASP A 23 -17.19 -8.39 17.58
C ASP A 23 -15.68 -8.66 17.43
N GLU A 24 -15.05 -9.42 18.35
CA GLU A 24 -13.63 -9.80 18.27
C GLU A 24 -13.30 -10.70 17.07
N ASN A 25 -14.23 -11.55 16.64
CA ASN A 25 -14.06 -12.49 15.53
C ASN A 25 -14.81 -12.06 14.24
N LEU A 26 -15.15 -10.79 14.11
CA LEU A 26 -15.99 -10.30 13.01
C LEU A 26 -15.49 -10.76 11.63
N ILE A 27 -14.22 -10.58 11.32
CA ILE A 27 -13.65 -10.94 10.01
C ILE A 27 -13.76 -12.46 9.79
N GLU A 28 -13.39 -13.26 10.79
CA GLU A 28 -13.46 -14.73 10.70
C GLU A 28 -14.89 -15.22 10.46
N ASN A 29 -15.87 -14.63 11.15
CA ASN A 29 -17.28 -14.95 10.99
C ASN A 29 -17.79 -14.60 9.59
N LEU A 30 -17.43 -13.41 9.07
CA LEU A 30 -17.79 -13.00 7.71
C LEU A 30 -17.18 -13.92 6.64
N LEU A 31 -15.92 -14.33 6.81
CA LEU A 31 -15.27 -15.28 5.92
C LEU A 31 -15.98 -16.65 5.93
N LYS A 32 -16.30 -17.18 7.13
CA LYS A 32 -17.01 -18.47 7.29
C LYS A 32 -18.41 -18.44 6.71
N GLN A 33 -19.17 -17.37 6.95
CA GLN A 33 -20.53 -17.19 6.38
C GLN A 33 -20.52 -17.16 4.84
N ASN A 34 -19.43 -16.67 4.25
CA ASN A 34 -19.23 -16.59 2.81
C ASN A 34 -18.22 -17.64 2.30
N GLY A 35 -18.07 -18.77 2.98
CA GLY A 35 -17.02 -19.78 2.75
C GLY A 35 -16.89 -20.28 1.32
N LYS A 36 -17.99 -20.30 0.56
CA LYS A 36 -17.98 -20.68 -0.87
C LYS A 36 -17.12 -19.75 -1.74
N LEU A 37 -16.87 -18.52 -1.32
CA LEU A 37 -16.03 -17.56 -2.02
C LEU A 37 -14.53 -17.72 -1.69
N PHE A 38 -14.20 -18.49 -0.64
CA PHE A 38 -12.84 -18.61 -0.10
C PHE A 38 -12.43 -20.07 0.17
N PRO A 39 -12.79 -21.07 -0.64
CA PRO A 39 -12.66 -22.47 -0.25
C PRO A 39 -11.23 -22.85 0.13
N LEU A 40 -10.26 -22.62 -0.75
CA LEU A 40 -8.85 -22.96 -0.52
C LEU A 40 -8.22 -22.21 0.64
N VAL A 41 -8.53 -20.93 0.76
CA VAL A 41 -7.93 -20.07 1.79
C VAL A 41 -8.45 -20.40 3.19
N LEU A 42 -9.74 -20.76 3.32
CA LEU A 42 -10.32 -21.15 4.60
C LEU A 42 -9.87 -22.53 5.06
N GLU A 43 -9.60 -23.45 4.13
CA GLU A 43 -9.05 -24.77 4.43
C GLU A 43 -7.62 -24.67 4.98
N ASN A 44 -6.80 -23.78 4.43
CA ASN A 44 -5.41 -23.63 4.85
C ASN A 44 -4.93 -22.17 4.85
N PRO A 45 -5.46 -21.30 5.72
CA PRO A 45 -5.08 -19.87 5.77
C PRO A 45 -3.61 -19.64 6.15
N GLN A 46 -2.95 -20.66 6.71
CA GLN A 46 -1.54 -20.65 7.05
C GLN A 46 -0.66 -20.75 5.81
N LYS A 47 -0.98 -21.67 4.88
CA LYS A 47 -0.30 -21.83 3.59
C LYS A 47 -0.33 -20.52 2.79
N TYR A 48 -1.50 -19.89 2.74
CA TYR A 48 -1.71 -18.64 2.03
C TYR A 48 -1.27 -17.39 2.82
N ARG A 49 -0.69 -17.52 4.02
CA ARG A 49 -0.14 -16.43 4.86
C ARG A 49 -1.09 -15.24 4.99
N VAL A 50 -2.39 -15.49 5.03
CA VAL A 50 -3.42 -14.45 5.03
C VAL A 50 -3.35 -13.61 6.28
N GLN A 51 -3.35 -12.28 6.09
CA GLN A 51 -3.56 -11.28 7.13
C GLN A 51 -4.59 -10.27 6.66
N ILE A 52 -5.53 -9.87 7.50
CA ILE A 52 -6.59 -8.92 7.16
C ILE A 52 -6.78 -7.92 8.31
N ILE A 53 -6.90 -6.63 7.96
CA ILE A 53 -7.30 -5.56 8.88
C ILE A 53 -8.46 -4.81 8.24
N TYR A 54 -9.57 -4.75 8.97
CA TYR A 54 -10.74 -3.98 8.59
C TYR A 54 -11.01 -2.91 9.65
N THR A 55 -11.21 -1.66 9.23
CA THR A 55 -11.64 -0.58 10.13
C THR A 55 -13.00 -0.06 9.71
N LYS A 56 -13.96 -0.31 10.57
CA LYS A 56 -15.33 0.24 10.54
C LYS A 56 -15.29 1.73 10.88
N ILE A 57 -16.02 2.53 10.11
CA ILE A 57 -16.11 3.98 10.29
C ILE A 57 -17.54 4.36 10.63
N ASP A 58 -17.76 4.91 11.83
CA ASP A 58 -19.03 5.45 12.27
C ASP A 58 -18.94 6.97 12.40
N LYS A 59 -19.61 7.72 11.49
CA LYS A 59 -19.70 9.18 11.58
C LYS A 59 -20.54 9.58 12.78
N THR A 60 -19.99 10.41 13.64
CA THR A 60 -20.69 10.99 14.78
C THR A 60 -21.14 12.41 14.44
N LYS A 61 -22.40 12.75 14.78
CA LYS A 61 -22.93 14.10 14.55
C LYS A 61 -22.05 15.13 15.28
N GLY A 62 -21.34 15.95 14.52
CA GLY A 62 -20.56 17.10 15.02
C GLY A 62 -19.12 16.83 15.49
N TRP A 63 -18.64 15.58 15.62
CA TRP A 63 -17.36 15.26 16.28
C TRP A 63 -16.43 14.30 15.53
N GLY A 64 -16.52 14.23 14.21
CA GLY A 64 -15.64 13.37 13.43
C GLY A 64 -16.14 11.92 13.26
N ALA A 65 -15.23 10.97 13.17
CA ALA A 65 -15.53 9.56 12.96
C ALA A 65 -15.00 8.70 14.11
N LYS A 66 -15.81 7.77 14.61
CA LYS A 66 -15.36 6.69 15.50
C LYS A 66 -14.83 5.56 14.60
N LEU A 67 -13.61 5.15 14.84
CA LEU A 67 -12.95 4.04 14.13
C LEU A 67 -12.90 2.81 15.04
N SER A 68 -13.35 1.66 14.52
CA SER A 68 -13.26 0.37 15.20
C SER A 68 -12.52 -0.61 14.30
N THR A 69 -11.34 -1.07 14.72
CA THR A 69 -10.45 -1.90 13.91
C THR A 69 -10.51 -3.35 14.35
N TYR A 70 -10.69 -4.24 13.39
CA TYR A 70 -10.73 -5.70 13.50
C TYR A 70 -9.56 -6.30 12.75
N LYS A 71 -8.99 -7.39 13.28
CA LYS A 71 -7.82 -8.04 12.72
C LYS A 71 -8.06 -9.54 12.60
N TYR A 72 -7.57 -10.12 11.52
CA TYR A 72 -7.56 -11.56 11.30
C TYR A 72 -6.15 -12.02 10.94
N ARG A 73 -5.55 -12.88 11.78
CA ARG A 73 -4.22 -13.49 11.61
C ARG A 73 -3.07 -12.50 11.41
N VAL A 74 -3.22 -11.26 11.83
CA VAL A 74 -2.18 -10.21 11.66
C VAL A 74 -1.01 -10.49 12.60
N ASP A 75 0.18 -10.56 12.01
CA ASP A 75 1.43 -10.80 12.74
C ASP A 75 2.57 -9.96 12.13
N ALA A 76 2.96 -8.89 12.83
CA ALA A 76 4.03 -7.99 12.40
C ALA A 76 5.43 -8.63 12.45
N LYS A 77 5.57 -9.81 13.07
CA LYS A 77 6.83 -10.55 13.13
C LYS A 77 7.04 -11.50 11.96
N LYS A 78 6.02 -11.76 11.18
CA LYS A 78 6.07 -12.63 10.00
C LYS A 78 6.37 -11.83 8.75
N TYR A 79 7.45 -12.20 8.06
CA TYR A 79 7.83 -11.54 6.82
C TYR A 79 6.83 -11.83 5.70
N PHE A 80 6.49 -10.80 4.96
CA PHE A 80 5.97 -10.85 3.60
C PHE A 80 6.61 -9.75 2.76
N TYR A 81 6.79 -9.99 1.47
CA TYR A 81 7.34 -8.97 0.58
C TYR A 81 6.26 -7.92 0.27
N PRO A 82 6.48 -6.63 0.61
CA PRO A 82 5.44 -5.60 0.50
C PRO A 82 5.18 -5.14 -0.93
N ALA A 83 6.00 -5.57 -1.88
CA ALA A 83 5.90 -5.21 -3.29
C ALA A 83 5.71 -3.70 -3.50
N SER A 84 4.77 -3.30 -4.33
CA SER A 84 4.51 -1.90 -4.66
C SER A 84 3.82 -1.09 -3.55
N THR A 85 3.47 -1.67 -2.40
CA THR A 85 2.90 -0.88 -1.29
C THR A 85 3.90 0.11 -0.70
N VAL A 86 5.21 -0.11 -0.85
CA VAL A 86 6.28 0.81 -0.46
C VAL A 86 6.25 2.15 -1.22
N LYS A 87 5.46 2.25 -2.29
CA LYS A 87 5.29 3.46 -3.08
C LYS A 87 4.49 4.55 -2.35
N LEU A 88 3.56 4.15 -1.48
CA LEU A 88 2.81 5.12 -0.66
C LEU A 88 3.73 5.91 0.27
N PRO A 89 4.53 5.30 1.17
CA PRO A 89 5.46 6.05 2.01
C PRO A 89 6.45 6.89 1.21
N ALA A 90 6.91 6.44 0.04
CA ALA A 90 7.80 7.23 -0.82
C ALA A 90 7.13 8.52 -1.32
N ALA A 91 5.86 8.45 -1.74
CA ALA A 91 5.09 9.64 -2.14
C ALA A 91 4.90 10.63 -0.98
N LEU A 92 4.51 10.12 0.20
CA LEU A 92 4.30 10.94 1.40
C LEU A 92 5.59 11.65 1.84
N LEU A 93 6.69 10.92 1.90
CA LEU A 93 8.00 11.48 2.28
C LEU A 93 8.55 12.45 1.23
N THR A 94 8.25 12.26 -0.05
CA THR A 94 8.67 13.17 -1.14
C THR A 94 8.03 14.53 -0.97
N LEU A 95 6.72 14.59 -0.73
CA LEU A 95 6.00 15.84 -0.49
C LEU A 95 6.44 16.49 0.83
N GLU A 96 6.63 15.71 1.88
CA GLU A 96 7.17 16.21 3.14
C GLU A 96 8.56 16.82 2.96
N LYS A 97 9.47 16.18 2.19
CA LYS A 97 10.80 16.72 1.92
C LYS A 97 10.75 18.05 1.19
N LEU A 98 9.87 18.18 0.17
CA LEU A 98 9.67 19.46 -0.52
C LEU A 98 9.20 20.56 0.42
N ASN A 99 8.24 20.27 1.29
CA ASN A 99 7.75 21.23 2.28
C ASN A 99 8.83 21.61 3.31
N GLN A 100 9.68 20.67 3.71
CA GLN A 100 10.81 20.93 4.62
C GLN A 100 11.92 21.79 3.97
N LEU A 101 12.19 21.60 2.67
CA LEU A 101 13.17 22.42 1.93
C LEU A 101 12.78 23.88 1.89
N SER A 102 11.48 24.19 1.81
CA SER A 102 10.94 25.57 1.85
C SER A 102 11.59 26.53 0.85
N ILE A 103 12.05 26.04 -0.30
CA ILE A 103 12.74 26.84 -1.33
C ILE A 103 11.70 27.55 -2.19
N LYS A 104 11.82 28.87 -2.30
CA LYS A 104 10.89 29.69 -3.10
C LYS A 104 10.87 29.26 -4.57
N GLY A 105 9.69 28.86 -5.05
CA GLY A 105 9.47 28.41 -6.41
C GLY A 105 9.74 26.91 -6.66
N LEU A 106 10.22 26.18 -5.67
CA LEU A 106 10.33 24.72 -5.72
C LEU A 106 9.00 24.09 -5.31
N THR A 107 8.38 23.36 -6.23
CA THR A 107 7.14 22.64 -6.03
C THR A 107 7.25 21.22 -6.57
N LYS A 108 6.25 20.38 -6.33
CA LYS A 108 6.21 19.02 -6.92
C LYS A 108 6.12 19.02 -8.44
N GLU A 109 5.60 20.09 -9.05
CA GLU A 109 5.50 20.28 -10.51
C GLU A 109 6.77 20.85 -11.14
N THR A 110 7.74 21.31 -10.32
CA THR A 110 8.97 21.91 -10.84
C THR A 110 9.71 20.92 -11.73
N PRO A 111 10.05 21.31 -12.98
CA PRO A 111 10.87 20.49 -13.85
C PRO A 111 12.21 20.13 -13.22
N LEU A 112 12.63 18.89 -13.44
CA LEU A 112 13.88 18.39 -12.88
C LEU A 112 14.71 17.65 -13.93
N ARG A 113 15.99 17.47 -13.64
CA ARG A 113 16.90 16.55 -14.31
C ARG A 113 17.48 15.61 -13.26
N ILE A 114 17.65 14.36 -13.60
CA ILE A 114 18.35 13.36 -12.80
C ILE A 114 19.64 13.04 -13.54
N ASP A 115 20.79 13.24 -12.88
CA ASP A 115 22.08 12.93 -13.44
C ASP A 115 22.59 11.56 -12.97
N SER A 116 23.63 11.06 -13.65
CA SER A 116 24.38 9.87 -13.29
C SER A 116 25.75 10.29 -12.76
N ALA A 117 26.10 9.85 -11.56
CA ALA A 117 27.38 10.17 -10.93
C ALA A 117 28.34 8.98 -10.87
N TYR A 118 27.85 7.75 -11.12
CA TYR A 118 28.67 6.54 -11.25
C TYR A 118 28.03 5.52 -12.20
N SER A 119 28.77 4.48 -12.56
CA SER A 119 28.26 3.40 -13.43
C SER A 119 27.05 2.69 -12.79
N GLY A 120 26.05 2.33 -13.59
CA GLY A 120 24.79 1.72 -13.15
C GLY A 120 23.66 2.72 -12.86
N GLN A 121 23.94 4.01 -12.72
CA GLN A 121 22.92 5.04 -12.64
C GLN A 121 22.44 5.48 -14.03
N THR A 122 21.16 5.80 -14.14
CA THR A 122 20.56 6.30 -15.39
C THR A 122 20.22 7.78 -15.29
N LYS A 123 20.54 8.52 -16.35
CA LYS A 123 20.14 9.92 -16.54
C LYS A 123 18.69 10.03 -16.96
N VAL A 124 17.99 11.07 -16.47
CA VAL A 124 16.64 11.41 -16.94
C VAL A 124 16.55 12.91 -17.19
N GLU A 125 16.32 13.30 -18.43
CA GLU A 125 16.19 14.69 -18.88
C GLU A 125 14.83 14.94 -19.58
N TYR A 126 14.09 13.87 -19.88
CA TYR A 126 12.88 13.90 -20.69
C TYR A 126 11.82 12.93 -20.13
N ASP A 127 10.56 13.33 -20.17
CA ASP A 127 9.40 12.50 -19.86
C ASP A 127 8.34 12.66 -20.94
N SER A 128 8.28 11.70 -21.88
CA SER A 128 7.35 11.73 -23.01
C SER A 128 5.88 11.78 -22.59
N SER A 129 5.55 11.32 -21.40
CA SER A 129 4.18 11.27 -20.89
C SER A 129 3.71 12.61 -20.32
N SER A 130 4.64 13.49 -19.89
CA SER A 130 4.27 14.81 -19.35
C SER A 130 3.89 15.81 -20.44
N GLN A 131 3.02 16.76 -20.13
CA GLN A 131 2.56 17.79 -21.08
C GLN A 131 3.72 18.66 -21.59
N ASN A 132 4.64 19.04 -20.69
CA ASN A 132 5.80 19.86 -21.04
C ASN A 132 7.04 19.03 -21.43
N LYS A 133 6.90 17.71 -21.54
CA LYS A 133 7.94 16.75 -21.85
C LYS A 133 9.11 16.72 -20.86
N LEU A 134 8.93 17.29 -19.67
CA LEU A 134 9.94 17.33 -18.63
C LEU A 134 9.52 16.48 -17.42
N PRO A 135 10.45 15.78 -16.78
CA PRO A 135 10.18 15.04 -15.56
C PRO A 135 9.88 15.97 -14.40
N SER A 136 9.02 15.51 -13.48
CA SER A 136 8.73 16.18 -12.21
C SER A 136 8.36 15.17 -11.13
N LEU A 137 8.51 15.54 -9.86
CA LEU A 137 8.09 14.68 -8.75
C LEU A 137 6.58 14.41 -8.77
N ALA A 138 5.79 15.39 -9.20
CA ALA A 138 4.34 15.22 -9.37
C ALA A 138 4.02 14.10 -10.38
N ASN A 139 4.68 14.07 -11.54
CA ASN A 139 4.45 13.03 -12.54
C ASN A 139 4.82 11.64 -12.01
N TYR A 140 5.92 11.51 -11.28
CA TYR A 140 6.29 10.24 -10.66
C TYR A 140 5.25 9.79 -9.62
N ILE A 141 4.75 10.70 -8.76
CA ILE A 141 3.70 10.36 -7.79
C ILE A 141 2.39 9.96 -8.50
N LYS A 142 2.00 10.62 -9.59
CA LYS A 142 0.83 10.24 -10.39
C LYS A 142 0.98 8.81 -10.93
N LYS A 143 2.10 8.50 -11.59
CA LYS A 143 2.37 7.20 -12.21
C LYS A 143 2.37 6.05 -11.20
N ILE A 144 2.93 6.23 -10.01
CA ILE A 144 2.91 5.17 -8.98
C ILE A 144 1.50 4.83 -8.47
N PHE A 145 0.57 5.79 -8.49
CA PHE A 145 -0.82 5.51 -8.09
C PHE A 145 -1.69 5.01 -9.24
N LEU A 146 -1.52 5.55 -10.44
CA LEU A 146 -2.32 5.20 -11.61
C LEU A 146 -2.03 3.80 -12.13
N VAL A 147 -0.75 3.48 -12.31
CA VAL A 147 -0.33 2.21 -12.94
C VAL A 147 0.76 1.47 -12.15
N SER A 148 1.02 1.92 -10.93
CA SER A 148 2.04 1.29 -10.08
C SER A 148 3.45 1.26 -10.72
N ASP A 149 3.82 2.30 -11.45
CA ASP A 149 5.08 2.41 -12.20
C ASP A 149 6.30 2.25 -11.28
N ASN A 150 7.22 1.34 -11.65
CA ASN A 150 8.41 1.03 -10.86
C ASN A 150 9.53 2.04 -11.09
N ASP A 151 9.72 2.53 -12.34
CA ASP A 151 10.71 3.56 -12.61
C ASP A 151 10.38 4.86 -11.87
N ALA A 152 9.12 5.28 -11.90
CA ALA A 152 8.65 6.44 -11.16
C ALA A 152 8.93 6.31 -9.63
N PHE A 153 8.71 5.13 -9.05
CA PHE A 153 9.09 4.87 -7.67
C PHE A 153 10.61 4.97 -7.46
N ASN A 154 11.41 4.40 -8.37
CA ASN A 154 12.87 4.44 -8.27
C ASN A 154 13.37 5.89 -8.25
N ARG A 155 12.77 6.79 -9.05
CA ARG A 155 13.11 8.23 -9.05
C ARG A 155 12.75 8.92 -7.73
N LEU A 156 11.62 8.55 -7.11
CA LEU A 156 11.26 9.05 -5.77
C LEU A 156 12.22 8.50 -4.71
N TYR A 157 12.58 7.21 -4.78
CA TYR A 157 13.57 6.60 -3.90
C TYR A 157 14.94 7.30 -4.00
N GLU A 158 15.40 7.60 -5.22
CA GLU A 158 16.64 8.33 -5.48
C GLU A 158 16.61 9.77 -4.96
N PHE A 159 15.48 10.47 -5.12
CA PHE A 159 15.31 11.80 -4.55
C PHE A 159 15.35 11.80 -3.01
N LEU A 160 14.78 10.80 -2.39
CA LEU A 160 14.73 10.66 -0.93
C LEU A 160 16.06 10.16 -0.36
N GLY A 161 16.62 9.09 -0.92
CA GLY A 161 17.74 8.33 -0.41
C GLY A 161 17.35 7.26 0.62
N GLN A 162 18.01 6.10 0.54
CA GLN A 162 17.71 4.94 1.38
C GLN A 162 17.71 5.26 2.89
N GLN A 163 18.75 5.94 3.36
CA GLN A 163 18.87 6.30 4.78
C GLN A 163 17.72 7.19 5.24
N ALA A 164 17.43 8.25 4.49
CA ALA A 164 16.40 9.20 4.86
C ALA A 164 15.00 8.60 4.83
N ILE A 165 14.70 7.69 3.88
CA ILE A 165 13.42 6.95 3.85
C ILE A 165 13.23 6.20 5.16
N ASN A 166 14.17 5.32 5.51
CA ASN A 166 14.05 4.44 6.64
C ASN A 166 14.04 5.20 7.97
N GLU A 167 15.03 6.09 8.20
CA GLU A 167 15.10 6.84 9.45
C GLU A 167 13.90 7.78 9.68
N LYS A 168 13.35 8.37 8.60
CA LYS A 168 12.15 9.20 8.72
C LYS A 168 10.93 8.35 9.08
N LEU A 169 10.77 7.17 8.48
CA LEU A 169 9.67 6.25 8.81
C LEU A 169 9.79 5.78 10.27
N TRP A 170 10.97 5.40 10.74
CA TRP A 170 11.17 4.98 12.12
C TRP A 170 10.90 6.10 13.12
N ARG A 171 11.34 7.35 12.83
CA ARG A 171 11.00 8.52 13.66
C ARG A 171 9.50 8.83 13.69
N LYS A 172 8.76 8.37 12.68
CA LYS A 172 7.29 8.46 12.59
C LYS A 172 6.59 7.24 13.17
N GLU A 173 7.29 6.41 13.95
CA GLU A 173 6.75 5.20 14.57
C GLU A 173 6.27 4.11 13.57
N TYR A 174 6.78 4.12 12.33
CA TYR A 174 6.65 3.01 11.39
C TYR A 174 7.90 2.13 11.49
N LEU A 175 8.03 1.41 12.62
CA LEU A 175 9.27 0.76 13.04
C LEU A 175 9.60 -0.52 12.25
N SER A 176 8.59 -1.16 11.65
CA SER A 176 8.79 -2.33 10.81
C SER A 176 9.23 -1.95 9.39
N ALA A 177 8.99 -0.70 8.97
CA ALA A 177 9.27 -0.27 7.61
C ALA A 177 10.77 -0.36 7.31
N LEU A 178 11.11 -1.16 6.28
CA LEU A 178 12.44 -1.27 5.74
C LEU A 178 12.37 -1.18 4.22
N ILE A 179 12.79 -0.07 3.65
CA ILE A 179 12.80 0.18 2.20
C ILE A 179 14.24 0.25 1.74
N ASN A 180 14.80 -0.91 1.38
CA ASN A 180 16.21 -1.12 1.14
C ASN A 180 16.63 -1.01 -0.31
N HIS A 181 15.69 -1.20 -1.24
CA HIS A 181 16.05 -1.27 -2.64
C HIS A 181 14.95 -0.70 -3.56
N ARG A 182 15.38 -0.27 -4.72
CA ARG A 182 14.54 0.08 -5.87
C ARG A 182 13.77 -1.14 -6.35
N LEU A 183 12.73 -0.94 -7.15
CA LEU A 183 11.92 -2.01 -7.73
C LEU A 183 12.33 -2.27 -9.18
N ASN A 184 12.44 -3.54 -9.56
CA ASN A 184 12.84 -4.00 -10.92
C ASN A 184 14.12 -3.36 -11.47
N GLY A 185 15.05 -2.97 -10.60
CA GLY A 185 16.26 -2.27 -11.04
C GLY A 185 17.47 -3.14 -11.33
N GLY A 186 17.45 -4.44 -10.97
CA GLY A 186 18.60 -5.33 -11.10
C GLY A 186 19.86 -4.88 -10.34
N LEU A 187 19.71 -3.90 -9.43
CA LEU A 187 20.82 -3.30 -8.71
C LEU A 187 21.23 -4.14 -7.50
N THR A 188 22.53 -4.17 -7.25
CA THR A 188 23.10 -4.80 -6.06
C THR A 188 22.70 -4.08 -4.77
N LYS A 189 22.95 -4.72 -3.63
CA LYS A 189 22.74 -4.10 -2.29
C LYS A 189 23.51 -2.80 -2.16
N GLU A 190 24.73 -2.75 -2.65
CA GLU A 190 25.60 -1.57 -2.61
C GLU A 190 25.05 -0.45 -3.49
N GLU A 191 24.68 -0.74 -4.72
CA GLU A 191 24.15 0.26 -5.66
C GLU A 191 22.85 0.88 -5.17
N ASN A 192 22.02 0.14 -4.44
CA ASN A 192 20.79 0.67 -3.83
C ASN A 192 21.05 1.68 -2.70
N ARG A 193 22.28 1.75 -2.16
CA ARG A 193 22.68 2.71 -1.11
C ARG A 193 23.06 4.08 -1.67
N PHE A 194 23.30 4.17 -3.00
CA PHE A 194 23.57 5.44 -3.68
C PHE A 194 22.28 6.11 -4.18
N THR A 195 22.26 7.44 -4.13
CA THR A 195 21.27 8.25 -4.83
C THR A 195 21.86 8.80 -6.14
N ASN A 196 20.98 9.29 -7.02
CA ASN A 196 21.41 10.09 -8.17
C ASN A 196 21.48 11.58 -7.76
N PRO A 197 22.29 12.40 -8.46
CA PRO A 197 22.16 13.85 -8.37
C PRO A 197 20.87 14.35 -9.03
N PHE A 198 20.27 15.39 -8.44
CA PHE A 198 19.06 16.05 -8.97
C PHE A 198 19.30 17.55 -9.15
N ALA A 199 18.78 18.11 -10.24
CA ALA A 199 18.72 19.54 -10.46
C ALA A 199 17.28 19.95 -10.82
N PHE A 200 16.77 21.00 -10.18
CA PHE A 200 15.41 21.52 -10.37
C PHE A 200 15.49 22.92 -11.00
N TYR A 201 14.62 23.15 -11.99
CA TYR A 201 14.70 24.33 -12.85
C TYR A 201 13.45 25.20 -12.75
N SER A 202 13.66 26.51 -12.68
CA SER A 202 12.61 27.52 -12.88
C SER A 202 13.09 28.58 -13.87
N LYS A 203 12.32 28.84 -14.92
CA LYS A 203 12.65 29.84 -15.95
C LYS A 203 14.06 29.66 -16.53
N GLY A 204 14.45 28.39 -16.78
CA GLY A 204 15.76 28.04 -17.33
C GLY A 204 16.95 28.15 -16.36
N LYS A 205 16.72 28.48 -15.10
CA LYS A 205 17.76 28.56 -14.05
C LYS A 205 17.56 27.42 -13.03
N ILE A 206 18.67 26.89 -12.55
CA ILE A 206 18.65 25.94 -11.44
C ILE A 206 18.27 26.70 -10.16
N ILE A 207 17.23 26.20 -9.46
CA ILE A 207 16.76 26.76 -8.18
C ILE A 207 17.08 25.86 -7.01
N TYR A 208 17.36 24.58 -7.25
CA TYR A 208 17.80 23.63 -6.24
C TYR A 208 18.60 22.51 -6.89
N GLU A 209 19.68 22.12 -6.24
CA GLU A 209 20.48 20.95 -6.59
C GLU A 209 20.64 20.04 -5.38
N GLN A 210 20.59 18.75 -5.62
CA GLN A 210 20.88 17.73 -4.65
C GLN A 210 22.01 16.86 -5.20
N PRO A 211 23.18 16.78 -4.51
CA PRO A 211 24.26 15.91 -4.93
C PRO A 211 23.92 14.43 -4.69
N LEU A 212 24.69 13.53 -5.29
CA LEU A 212 24.73 12.15 -4.90
C LEU A 212 24.98 12.00 -3.41
N THR A 213 24.24 11.09 -2.77
CA THR A 213 24.51 10.68 -1.38
C THR A 213 24.67 9.16 -1.32
N PHE A 214 25.39 8.69 -0.32
CA PHE A 214 25.61 7.28 -0.05
C PHE A 214 25.21 6.96 1.37
N ASN A 215 24.41 5.91 1.56
CA ASN A 215 24.07 5.42 2.89
C ASN A 215 25.18 4.51 3.42
N HIS A 216 25.91 4.95 4.46
CA HIS A 216 26.95 4.15 5.10
C HIS A 216 26.40 3.05 6.02
N ALA A 217 25.16 3.20 6.51
CA ALA A 217 24.51 2.17 7.32
C ALA A 217 24.05 0.99 6.46
N GLN A 218 24.07 -0.19 7.04
CA GLN A 218 23.48 -1.40 6.45
C GLN A 218 22.26 -1.81 7.25
N TYR A 219 21.12 -1.88 6.56
CA TYR A 219 19.87 -2.26 7.16
C TYR A 219 19.47 -3.68 6.73
N GLN A 220 18.92 -4.44 7.66
CA GLN A 220 18.41 -5.79 7.41
C GLN A 220 17.13 -6.02 8.20
N ASN A 221 16.29 -6.91 7.70
CA ASN A 221 15.11 -7.38 8.41
C ASN A 221 15.49 -8.18 9.65
N ALA A 222 14.71 -8.00 10.72
CA ALA A 222 14.86 -8.72 11.98
C ALA A 222 13.57 -9.47 12.37
N VAL A 223 12.78 -9.88 11.36
CA VAL A 223 11.52 -10.62 11.53
C VAL A 223 11.69 -12.08 11.18
N GLU A 224 10.67 -12.89 11.44
CA GLU A 224 10.66 -14.33 11.17
C GLU A 224 10.34 -14.61 9.70
N ASP A 225 10.60 -15.84 9.23
CA ASP A 225 10.30 -16.34 7.88
C ASP A 225 11.00 -15.58 6.74
N LEU A 226 12.23 -15.15 6.96
CA LEU A 226 13.02 -14.43 5.94
C LEU A 226 13.53 -15.34 4.82
N ARG A 227 13.59 -16.65 5.02
CA ARG A 227 13.99 -17.64 4.02
C ARG A 227 12.77 -18.46 3.63
N GLN A 228 12.34 -18.34 2.38
CA GLN A 228 11.06 -18.88 1.92
C GLN A 228 11.18 -19.69 0.65
N GLY A 229 10.24 -20.65 0.47
CA GLY A 229 10.19 -21.55 -0.67
C GLY A 229 11.27 -22.62 -0.65
N LYS A 230 11.33 -23.39 -1.72
CA LYS A 230 12.29 -24.50 -1.89
C LYS A 230 13.23 -24.30 -3.07
N GLY A 231 12.94 -23.32 -3.96
CA GLY A 231 13.74 -23.04 -5.13
C GLY A 231 13.69 -21.59 -5.59
N VAL A 232 14.71 -21.18 -6.35
CA VAL A 232 14.81 -19.87 -6.97
C VAL A 232 15.31 -20.05 -8.41
N VAL A 233 14.68 -19.37 -9.37
CA VAL A 233 15.19 -19.26 -10.74
C VAL A 233 16.23 -18.15 -10.79
N GLU A 234 17.44 -18.48 -11.22
CA GLU A 234 18.53 -17.53 -11.50
C GLU A 234 19.09 -17.83 -12.89
N GLY A 235 18.97 -16.85 -13.79
CA GLY A 235 19.20 -17.11 -15.22
C GLY A 235 18.25 -18.18 -15.74
N ASP A 236 18.78 -19.21 -16.39
CA ASP A 236 18.00 -20.33 -16.97
C ASP A 236 17.91 -21.57 -16.04
N SER A 237 18.33 -21.45 -14.79
CA SER A 237 18.43 -22.58 -13.87
C SER A 237 17.61 -22.42 -12.60
N ILE A 238 17.00 -23.53 -12.13
CA ILE A 238 16.35 -23.61 -10.82
C ILE A 238 17.40 -24.07 -9.80
N HIS A 239 17.59 -23.29 -8.77
CA HIS A 239 18.46 -23.61 -7.65
C HIS A 239 17.64 -24.05 -6.45
N ALA A 240 17.97 -25.22 -5.86
CA ALA A 240 17.22 -25.84 -4.75
C ALA A 240 17.61 -25.24 -3.39
N TYR A 241 17.39 -23.96 -3.19
CA TYR A 241 17.52 -23.24 -1.92
C TYR A 241 16.43 -22.19 -1.75
N PRO A 242 16.04 -21.86 -0.50
CA PRO A 242 15.04 -20.86 -0.24
C PRO A 242 15.50 -19.45 -0.63
N LYS A 243 14.59 -18.63 -1.16
CA LYS A 243 14.84 -17.21 -1.39
C LYS A 243 15.06 -16.49 -0.06
N ASP A 244 16.14 -15.73 0.04
CA ASP A 244 16.51 -14.95 1.23
C ASP A 244 16.05 -13.49 1.09
N PHE A 245 15.16 -13.06 1.96
CA PHE A 245 14.61 -11.72 2.06
C PHE A 245 15.25 -10.85 3.15
N THR A 246 16.35 -11.27 3.74
CA THR A 246 17.02 -10.55 4.84
C THR A 246 17.28 -9.09 4.53
N PHE A 247 17.63 -8.77 3.28
CA PHE A 247 17.93 -7.40 2.83
C PHE A 247 16.85 -6.80 1.92
N SER A 248 15.73 -7.49 1.78
CA SER A 248 14.62 -7.03 0.93
C SER A 248 13.75 -5.99 1.65
N ASN A 249 12.91 -5.31 0.87
CA ASN A 249 11.91 -4.40 1.44
C ASN A 249 10.96 -5.17 2.37
N PHE A 250 10.53 -4.50 3.45
CA PHE A 250 9.49 -4.98 4.35
C PHE A 250 8.63 -3.82 4.87
N PHE A 251 7.39 -4.08 5.15
CA PHE A 251 6.48 -3.12 5.76
C PHE A 251 5.27 -3.88 6.32
N ALA A 252 5.18 -4.02 7.64
CA ALA A 252 4.10 -4.78 8.29
C ALA A 252 2.71 -4.23 7.94
N LEU A 253 1.73 -5.12 7.79
CA LEU A 253 0.37 -4.75 7.34
C LEU A 253 -0.30 -3.74 8.29
N GLU A 254 -0.07 -3.87 9.59
CA GLU A 254 -0.58 -2.92 10.59
C GLU A 254 -0.09 -1.50 10.35
N GLU A 255 1.20 -1.34 10.08
CA GLU A 255 1.78 -0.02 9.85
C GLU A 255 1.35 0.55 8.49
N GLN A 256 1.16 -0.28 7.46
CA GLN A 256 0.57 0.13 6.19
C GLN A 256 -0.87 0.66 6.39
N HIS A 257 -1.66 -0.04 7.20
CA HIS A 257 -3.03 0.36 7.55
C HIS A 257 -3.04 1.67 8.37
N GLU A 258 -2.15 1.81 9.36
CA GLU A 258 -1.98 3.04 10.14
C GLU A 258 -1.55 4.22 9.27
N MET A 259 -0.73 3.99 8.24
CA MET A 259 -0.33 5.03 7.30
C MET A 259 -1.52 5.56 6.47
N LEU A 260 -2.44 4.69 6.05
CA LEU A 260 -3.71 5.14 5.46
C LEU A 260 -4.53 5.96 6.45
N LYS A 261 -4.64 5.51 7.70
CA LYS A 261 -5.35 6.26 8.76
C LYS A 261 -4.73 7.64 8.97
N SER A 262 -3.40 7.75 8.95
CA SER A 262 -2.72 9.05 9.11
C SER A 262 -3.07 10.05 8.01
N LEU A 263 -3.34 9.58 6.79
CA LEU A 263 -3.71 10.42 5.66
C LEU A 263 -5.20 10.81 5.65
N PHE A 264 -6.09 9.89 5.99
CA PHE A 264 -7.54 10.12 5.88
C PHE A 264 -8.19 10.51 7.20
N PHE A 265 -7.64 10.06 8.32
CA PHE A 265 -8.14 10.25 9.68
C PHE A 265 -7.01 10.66 10.64
N PRO A 266 -6.31 11.79 10.41
CA PRO A 266 -5.10 12.16 11.14
C PRO A 266 -5.31 12.26 12.67
N ASN A 267 -6.52 12.57 13.13
CA ASN A 267 -6.84 12.62 14.55
C ASN A 267 -7.01 11.24 15.21
N SER A 268 -6.92 10.15 14.44
CA SER A 268 -7.06 8.76 14.93
C SER A 268 -5.73 8.05 15.15
N VAL A 269 -4.62 8.71 14.85
CA VAL A 269 -3.24 8.22 15.02
C VAL A 269 -2.45 9.19 15.90
N THR A 270 -1.28 8.76 16.36
CA THR A 270 -0.34 9.65 17.07
C THR A 270 0.13 10.78 16.15
N LYS A 271 0.50 11.92 16.72
CA LYS A 271 0.99 13.07 15.94
C LYS A 271 2.28 12.73 15.17
N GLU A 272 3.09 11.87 15.74
CA GLU A 272 4.36 11.40 15.18
C GLU A 272 4.16 10.67 13.86
N LYS A 273 3.07 9.89 13.70
CA LYS A 273 2.71 9.18 12.46
C LYS A 273 2.25 10.10 11.33
N GLY A 274 2.02 11.37 11.62
CA GLY A 274 1.62 12.35 10.62
C GLY A 274 2.79 12.80 9.72
N PHE A 275 2.44 13.37 8.57
CA PHE A 275 3.39 13.93 7.60
C PHE A 275 3.17 15.43 7.45
N LEU A 276 4.25 16.18 7.18
CA LEU A 276 4.17 17.62 6.94
C LEU A 276 3.66 17.89 5.51
N HIS A 277 2.35 17.85 5.34
CA HIS A 277 1.66 18.09 4.08
C HIS A 277 0.82 19.35 4.12
N THR A 278 0.78 20.09 3.01
CA THR A 278 -0.19 21.16 2.79
C THR A 278 -1.56 20.59 2.46
N LYS A 279 -2.60 21.43 2.47
CA LYS A 279 -3.96 21.00 2.02
C LYS A 279 -3.96 20.57 0.55
N GLU A 280 -3.16 21.25 -0.27
CA GLU A 280 -2.97 20.98 -1.70
C GLU A 280 -2.29 19.62 -1.91
N ASP A 281 -1.30 19.25 -1.08
CA ASP A 281 -0.65 17.94 -1.15
C ASP A 281 -1.63 16.80 -0.79
N ILE A 282 -2.42 16.99 0.25
CA ILE A 282 -3.45 16.02 0.65
C ILE A 282 -4.51 15.86 -0.47
N ALA A 283 -4.96 16.96 -1.07
CA ALA A 283 -5.90 16.93 -2.18
C ALA A 283 -5.30 16.22 -3.40
N PHE A 284 -4.03 16.50 -3.72
CA PHE A 284 -3.28 15.86 -4.80
C PHE A 284 -3.15 14.34 -4.58
N LEU A 285 -2.72 13.90 -3.40
CA LEU A 285 -2.62 12.50 -3.04
C LEU A 285 -3.98 11.79 -3.17
N LYS A 286 -5.03 12.35 -2.55
CA LYS A 286 -6.39 11.79 -2.63
C LYS A 286 -6.88 11.67 -4.07
N LYS A 287 -6.64 12.71 -4.90
CA LYS A 287 -7.01 12.67 -6.31
C LYS A 287 -6.40 11.46 -7.01
N TYR A 288 -5.08 11.32 -6.98
CA TYR A 288 -4.40 10.28 -7.76
C TYR A 288 -4.48 8.87 -7.13
N MET A 289 -4.63 8.76 -5.81
CA MET A 289 -4.90 7.47 -5.15
C MET A 289 -6.22 6.84 -5.56
N SER A 290 -7.25 7.63 -5.90
CA SER A 290 -8.56 7.11 -6.32
C SER A 290 -8.80 7.17 -7.82
N MET A 291 -7.99 7.91 -8.57
CA MET A 291 -8.13 8.10 -10.02
C MET A 291 -7.93 6.77 -10.76
N LEU A 292 -8.73 6.55 -11.78
CA LEU A 292 -8.61 5.40 -12.68
C LEU A 292 -7.67 5.76 -13.84
N PRO A 293 -6.96 4.78 -14.45
CA PRO A 293 -6.06 5.06 -15.56
C PRO A 293 -6.72 5.87 -16.70
N ARG A 294 -7.97 5.52 -17.06
CA ARG A 294 -8.74 6.20 -18.11
C ARG A 294 -9.13 7.66 -17.77
N GLU A 295 -9.10 8.05 -16.50
CA GLU A 295 -9.43 9.42 -16.05
C GLU A 295 -8.21 10.34 -16.03
N SER A 296 -7.01 9.79 -16.24
CA SER A 296 -5.74 10.50 -16.10
C SER A 296 -5.45 11.39 -17.31
N GLU A 297 -4.53 12.32 -17.15
CA GLU A 297 -3.97 13.13 -18.24
C GLU A 297 -2.98 12.37 -19.14
N PHE A 298 -2.64 11.12 -18.84
CA PHE A 298 -1.70 10.30 -19.58
C PHE A 298 -2.44 9.47 -20.63
N ASN A 299 -2.44 9.92 -21.88
CA ASN A 299 -3.16 9.26 -22.99
C ASN A 299 -2.78 7.78 -23.16
N GLU A 300 -1.55 7.40 -22.83
CA GLU A 300 -1.07 6.02 -22.89
C GLU A 300 -1.83 5.09 -21.94
N TYR A 301 -2.39 5.61 -20.84
CA TYR A 301 -3.17 4.85 -19.87
C TYR A 301 -4.65 4.74 -20.22
N HIS A 302 -5.10 5.40 -21.27
CA HIS A 302 -6.50 5.30 -21.72
C HIS A 302 -6.80 4.03 -22.52
N ASN A 303 -5.78 3.23 -22.85
CA ASN A 303 -5.98 1.94 -23.49
C ASN A 303 -6.55 0.93 -22.49
N TYR A 304 -7.88 0.82 -22.46
CA TYR A 304 -8.60 -0.04 -21.51
C TYR A 304 -8.26 -1.53 -21.62
N LYS A 305 -7.76 -1.99 -22.75
CA LYS A 305 -7.31 -3.38 -22.93
C LYS A 305 -6.11 -3.70 -22.03
N HIS A 306 -5.23 -2.71 -21.78
CA HIS A 306 -4.05 -2.85 -20.95
C HIS A 306 -4.25 -2.30 -19.54
N TYR A 307 -5.03 -1.21 -19.40
CA TYR A 307 -5.22 -0.50 -18.15
C TYR A 307 -6.71 -0.41 -17.81
N GLN A 308 -7.30 -1.54 -17.37
CA GLN A 308 -8.69 -1.58 -16.88
C GLN A 308 -8.82 -0.74 -15.59
N ASP A 309 -10.04 -0.42 -15.20
CA ASP A 309 -10.32 0.29 -13.95
C ASP A 309 -9.76 -0.47 -12.74
N SER A 310 -9.78 -1.81 -12.80
CA SER A 310 -9.25 -2.71 -11.77
C SER A 310 -7.72 -2.83 -11.76
N TYR A 311 -6.98 -2.23 -12.70
CA TYR A 311 -5.53 -2.41 -12.86
C TYR A 311 -4.74 -2.25 -11.54
N THR A 312 -5.13 -1.28 -10.71
CA THR A 312 -4.57 -1.09 -9.36
C THR A 312 -5.63 -1.18 -8.25
N LYS A 313 -6.92 -1.33 -8.58
CA LYS A 313 -8.05 -1.35 -7.65
C LYS A 313 -8.48 -2.79 -7.37
N ILE A 314 -7.74 -3.49 -6.50
CA ILE A 314 -7.89 -4.94 -6.33
C ILE A 314 -9.11 -5.30 -5.48
N PHE A 315 -9.29 -4.66 -4.33
CA PHE A 315 -10.53 -4.87 -3.57
C PHE A 315 -11.76 -4.53 -4.40
N LEU A 316 -12.76 -5.38 -4.39
CA LEU A 316 -14.02 -5.32 -5.13
C LEU A 316 -13.91 -5.70 -6.62
N TYR A 317 -12.84 -5.32 -7.31
CA TYR A 317 -12.77 -5.37 -8.79
C TYR A 317 -11.57 -6.15 -9.35
N GLY A 318 -10.64 -6.66 -8.54
CA GLY A 318 -9.39 -7.24 -9.01
C GLY A 318 -9.56 -8.48 -9.93
N ASP A 319 -10.68 -9.18 -9.85
CA ASP A 319 -11.01 -10.37 -10.65
C ASP A 319 -11.97 -10.08 -11.83
N THR A 320 -12.26 -8.81 -12.13
CA THR A 320 -13.17 -8.41 -13.20
C THR A 320 -12.58 -7.28 -14.04
N LYS A 321 -13.10 -7.12 -15.27
CA LYS A 321 -12.81 -6.00 -16.16
C LYS A 321 -13.96 -4.97 -16.20
N ASP A 322 -14.89 -5.07 -15.27
CA ASP A 322 -16.01 -4.13 -15.18
C ASP A 322 -15.53 -2.72 -14.84
N THR A 323 -16.29 -1.74 -15.29
CA THR A 323 -16.02 -0.34 -14.95
C THR A 323 -16.42 -0.04 -13.50
N ILE A 324 -15.60 0.73 -12.82
CA ILE A 324 -15.89 1.21 -11.47
C ILE A 324 -16.80 2.44 -11.56
N PRO A 325 -17.99 2.43 -10.90
CA PRO A 325 -18.91 3.54 -10.93
C PRO A 325 -18.34 4.80 -10.26
N ASP A 326 -18.69 5.98 -10.75
CA ASP A 326 -18.15 7.26 -10.26
C ASP A 326 -18.45 7.56 -8.79
N TYR A 327 -19.56 7.00 -8.25
CA TYR A 327 -19.92 7.15 -6.85
C TYR A 327 -19.08 6.31 -5.88
N LEU A 328 -18.29 5.35 -6.43
CA LEU A 328 -17.39 4.49 -5.66
C LEU A 328 -15.94 4.92 -5.86
N LYS A 329 -15.29 5.36 -4.80
CA LYS A 329 -13.88 5.75 -4.82
C LYS A 329 -13.06 4.81 -3.96
N ILE A 330 -11.99 4.26 -4.55
CA ILE A 330 -11.05 3.34 -3.90
C ILE A 330 -9.69 4.06 -3.84
N TYR A 331 -9.40 4.61 -2.68
CA TYR A 331 -8.11 5.28 -2.40
C TYR A 331 -7.12 4.24 -1.90
N ASN A 332 -6.26 3.74 -2.77
CA ASN A 332 -5.43 2.59 -2.41
C ASN A 332 -3.99 2.66 -2.91
N LYS A 333 -3.18 1.76 -2.35
CA LYS A 333 -1.94 1.32 -2.98
C LYS A 333 -1.82 -0.18 -2.85
N SER A 334 -1.90 -0.88 -3.98
CA SER A 334 -1.70 -2.32 -4.10
C SER A 334 -0.25 -2.69 -4.38
N GLY A 335 0.09 -3.95 -4.15
CA GLY A 335 1.38 -4.53 -4.46
C GLY A 335 1.27 -6.00 -4.84
N MET A 336 2.06 -6.43 -5.83
CA MET A 336 2.08 -7.80 -6.32
C MET A 336 3.50 -8.17 -6.73
N ALA A 337 4.12 -9.13 -6.07
CA ALA A 337 5.41 -9.70 -6.43
C ALA A 337 5.73 -10.93 -5.56
N TYR A 338 6.49 -11.87 -6.12
CA TYR A 338 6.98 -13.06 -5.42
C TYR A 338 5.87 -13.90 -4.77
N GLY A 339 4.73 -14.04 -5.44
CA GLY A 339 3.57 -14.72 -4.89
C GLY A 339 2.77 -13.92 -3.85
N TYR A 340 3.26 -12.78 -3.38
CA TYR A 340 2.51 -11.91 -2.48
C TYR A 340 1.62 -10.94 -3.24
N LEU A 341 0.35 -10.85 -2.82
CA LEU A 341 -0.62 -9.88 -3.29
C LEU A 341 -1.16 -9.11 -2.08
N ILE A 342 -1.05 -7.79 -2.12
CA ILE A 342 -1.43 -6.88 -1.03
C ILE A 342 -2.32 -5.77 -1.59
N ASP A 343 -3.34 -5.37 -0.86
CA ASP A 343 -3.99 -4.09 -1.08
C ASP A 343 -4.30 -3.40 0.24
N ASN A 344 -4.16 -2.08 0.24
CA ASN A 344 -4.46 -1.20 1.36
C ASN A 344 -5.34 -0.08 0.83
N ALA A 345 -6.60 -0.05 1.24
CA ALA A 345 -7.59 0.86 0.67
C ALA A 345 -8.46 1.55 1.73
N TYR A 346 -8.76 2.82 1.47
CA TYR A 346 -9.93 3.51 1.99
C TYR A 346 -10.98 3.54 0.89
N ILE A 347 -12.13 2.92 1.14
CA ILE A 347 -13.21 2.73 0.18
C ILE A 347 -14.39 3.59 0.59
N VAL A 348 -14.92 4.36 -0.36
CA VAL A 348 -16.03 5.29 -0.14
C VAL A 348 -17.07 5.14 -1.23
N ASP A 349 -18.28 4.77 -0.85
CA ASP A 349 -19.47 4.82 -1.70
C ASP A 349 -20.35 6.00 -1.27
N SER A 350 -20.36 7.05 -2.09
CA SER A 350 -21.13 8.28 -1.82
C SER A 350 -22.64 8.07 -1.99
N LYS A 351 -23.06 7.14 -2.85
CA LYS A 351 -24.48 6.83 -3.13
C LYS A 351 -25.12 6.12 -1.93
N ASN A 352 -24.47 5.08 -1.42
CA ASN A 352 -24.99 4.26 -0.31
C ASN A 352 -24.46 4.72 1.06
N LYS A 353 -23.64 5.79 1.11
CA LYS A 353 -23.03 6.35 2.32
C LYS A 353 -22.19 5.34 3.09
N VAL A 354 -21.56 4.40 2.40
CA VAL A 354 -20.66 3.39 2.96
C VAL A 354 -19.23 3.90 2.88
N GLU A 355 -18.48 3.72 3.95
CA GLU A 355 -17.05 3.98 3.97
C GLU A 355 -16.34 3.11 5.00
N PHE A 356 -15.16 2.59 4.64
CA PHE A 356 -14.34 1.75 5.50
C PHE A 356 -12.88 1.70 5.03
N LEU A 357 -11.98 1.29 5.92
CA LEU A 357 -10.60 0.95 5.55
C LEU A 357 -10.44 -0.57 5.55
N LEU A 358 -9.73 -1.09 4.56
CA LEU A 358 -9.42 -2.50 4.42
C LEU A 358 -7.96 -2.66 3.98
N SER A 359 -7.22 -3.52 4.67
CA SER A 359 -5.87 -3.94 4.29
C SER A 359 -5.79 -5.44 4.36
N ALA A 360 -5.23 -6.08 3.33
CA ALA A 360 -5.02 -7.52 3.36
C ALA A 360 -3.79 -7.92 2.54
N VAL A 361 -3.18 -9.03 2.94
CA VAL A 361 -2.14 -9.74 2.21
C VAL A 361 -2.51 -11.19 2.07
N ILE A 362 -2.20 -11.76 0.91
CA ILE A 362 -2.26 -13.20 0.63
C ILE A 362 -0.98 -13.61 -0.09
N TYR A 363 -0.54 -14.85 0.13
CA TYR A 363 0.58 -15.48 -0.57
C TYR A 363 0.08 -16.61 -1.47
N VAL A 364 0.41 -16.55 -2.75
CA VAL A 364 0.01 -17.52 -3.76
C VAL A 364 1.24 -17.91 -4.60
N ASN A 365 1.89 -18.98 -4.20
CA ASN A 365 3.06 -19.58 -4.83
C ASN A 365 3.01 -21.08 -4.49
N GLU A 366 2.23 -21.84 -5.24
CA GLU A 366 1.88 -23.23 -4.95
C GLU A 366 3.08 -24.16 -5.08
N ASP A 367 3.97 -23.90 -6.03
CA ASP A 367 5.13 -24.74 -6.29
C ASP A 367 6.36 -24.32 -5.43
N GLU A 368 6.25 -23.24 -4.65
CA GLU A 368 7.29 -22.72 -3.76
C GLU A 368 8.61 -22.36 -4.49
N ILE A 369 8.57 -22.09 -5.81
CA ILE A 369 9.70 -21.62 -6.61
C ILE A 369 9.54 -20.12 -6.85
N PHE A 370 10.60 -19.36 -6.59
CA PHE A 370 10.62 -17.92 -6.82
C PHE A 370 11.26 -17.56 -8.17
N ASN A 371 10.82 -16.47 -8.78
CA ASN A 371 11.29 -15.92 -10.06
C ASN A 371 11.01 -16.81 -11.28
N ASP A 372 10.07 -17.73 -11.19
CA ASP A 372 9.64 -18.59 -12.32
C ASP A 372 8.37 -18.05 -13.02
N ASP A 373 7.84 -16.92 -12.53
CA ASP A 373 6.63 -16.24 -13.00
C ASP A 373 5.33 -17.10 -12.93
N LYS A 374 5.34 -18.16 -12.11
CA LYS A 374 4.19 -19.05 -11.91
C LYS A 374 3.53 -18.82 -10.54
N TYR A 375 2.82 -17.74 -10.43
CA TYR A 375 2.10 -17.39 -9.20
C TYR A 375 0.60 -17.39 -9.49
N GLU A 376 -0.19 -17.99 -8.62
CA GLU A 376 -1.66 -18.16 -8.79
C GLU A 376 -2.41 -16.85 -8.47
N TYR A 377 -1.91 -15.71 -9.03
CA TYR A 377 -2.54 -14.41 -8.82
C TYR A 377 -3.95 -14.36 -9.39
N ASP A 378 -4.13 -14.83 -10.64
CA ASP A 378 -5.42 -14.74 -11.34
C ASP A 378 -6.43 -15.78 -10.81
N GLU A 379 -5.96 -16.97 -10.41
CA GLU A 379 -6.81 -18.08 -9.97
C GLU A 379 -7.21 -17.96 -8.48
N ILE A 380 -6.33 -17.42 -7.64
CA ILE A 380 -6.53 -17.41 -6.17
C ILE A 380 -6.43 -16.00 -5.59
N GLY A 381 -5.36 -15.28 -5.89
CA GLY A 381 -5.01 -14.04 -5.23
C GLY A 381 -6.01 -12.91 -5.48
N LEU A 382 -6.22 -12.56 -6.75
CA LEU A 382 -7.15 -11.50 -7.17
C LEU A 382 -8.59 -11.83 -6.80
N PRO A 383 -9.13 -13.07 -7.05
CA PRO A 383 -10.45 -13.44 -6.58
C PRO A 383 -10.61 -13.35 -5.05
N PHE A 384 -9.58 -13.75 -4.28
CA PHE A 384 -9.63 -13.65 -2.82
C PHE A 384 -9.79 -12.20 -2.35
N LEU A 385 -8.93 -11.27 -2.80
CA LEU A 385 -9.00 -9.88 -2.37
C LEU A 385 -10.25 -9.17 -2.88
N ALA A 386 -10.67 -9.44 -4.12
CA ALA A 386 -11.89 -8.86 -4.68
C ALA A 386 -13.13 -9.30 -3.89
N ASN A 387 -13.27 -10.60 -3.62
CA ASN A 387 -14.38 -11.14 -2.82
C ASN A 387 -14.33 -10.67 -1.37
N LEU A 388 -13.15 -10.58 -0.76
CA LEU A 388 -13.01 -9.99 0.59
C LEU A 388 -13.56 -8.57 0.62
N GLY A 389 -13.21 -7.74 -0.37
CA GLY A 389 -13.75 -6.39 -0.51
C GLY A 389 -15.29 -6.40 -0.61
N ARG A 390 -15.86 -7.30 -1.44
CA ARG A 390 -17.31 -7.42 -1.64
C ARG A 390 -18.04 -7.87 -0.37
N VAL A 391 -17.48 -8.81 0.38
CA VAL A 391 -18.04 -9.31 1.65
C VAL A 391 -18.07 -8.20 2.70
N ILE A 392 -16.97 -7.47 2.87
CA ILE A 392 -16.92 -6.33 3.81
C ILE A 392 -17.85 -5.20 3.35
N TYR A 393 -17.91 -4.91 2.05
CA TYR A 393 -18.83 -3.90 1.52
C TYR A 393 -20.30 -4.29 1.74
N GLY A 394 -20.66 -5.56 1.51
CA GLY A 394 -22.00 -6.08 1.80
C GLY A 394 -22.36 -5.95 3.27
N TYR A 395 -21.49 -6.32 4.18
CA TYR A 395 -21.66 -6.14 5.62
C TYR A 395 -21.88 -4.65 5.98
N GLU A 396 -21.13 -3.73 5.38
CA GLU A 396 -21.30 -2.28 5.61
C GLU A 396 -22.65 -1.76 5.08
N LEU A 397 -23.14 -2.27 3.94
CA LEU A 397 -24.46 -1.94 3.41
C LEU A 397 -25.58 -2.38 4.38
N GLU A 398 -25.54 -3.62 4.85
CA GLU A 398 -26.50 -4.15 5.81
C GLU A 398 -26.51 -3.33 7.11
N ARG A 399 -25.32 -3.04 7.64
CA ARG A 399 -25.13 -2.24 8.84
C ARG A 399 -25.68 -0.80 8.71
N ARG A 400 -25.62 -0.21 7.52
CA ARG A 400 -26.17 1.13 7.26
C ARG A 400 -27.69 1.12 7.15
N ASN A 401 -28.25 0.09 6.54
CA ASN A 401 -29.70 -0.04 6.38
C ASN A 401 -30.42 -0.37 7.70
N SER A 402 -29.67 -0.89 8.69
CA SER A 402 -30.20 -1.21 10.03
C SER A 402 -30.17 -0.04 11.02
N LYS A 403 -29.64 1.13 10.62
CA LYS A 403 -29.58 2.39 11.40
C LYS A 403 -30.62 3.37 10.95
#